data_4570ee354352c7c062afe704a021c807
#
_entry.id   4570ee354352c7c062afe704a021c807
#
_cell.length_a   1.000
_cell.length_b   1.000
_cell.length_c   1.000
_cell.angle_alpha   90.00
_cell.angle_beta   90.00
_cell.angle_gamma   90.00
#
_symmetry.space_group_name_H-M   'P 1'
#
loop_
_entity.id
_entity.type
_entity.pdbx_description
1 polymer ?
#
loop_
_entity_poly.entity_id
_entity_poly.type
_entity_poly.pdbx_seq_one_letter_code
_entity_poly.pdbx_strand_id
1 'polypeptide(L)'
;TWARWADAIVVAPATANILAKMAAGLADYAASTLLLACRVPIWVAPAMNTAMWDHSATRDNLERLQRRGVCVVTPSAGPLACGEVGAGRLAEPADLVARLEQALASADSSPLTGRTVLITAGPTREPLDPVRFISNRSSGRMGVALARAALCRGAHVVLIHGPMQAEPPSGADVVAVETARQMLEAVQGIWNQVDVAVFAAAVGNFEPACAQEQKIKSAPEFILNLTSTPDIAAWAGANRRAGQLLIGFAAETQ
;
A
#
# COMPACT_ATOMS: atom_id res chain seq x y z
N THR A 1 3.60 -28.25 17.81
CA THR A 1 4.79 -27.46 17.41
C THR A 1 4.52 -25.99 17.65
N TRP A 2 5.52 -25.22 18.09
CA TRP A 2 5.40 -23.79 18.44
C TRP A 2 4.78 -22.96 17.33
N ALA A 3 5.11 -23.24 16.06
CA ALA A 3 4.53 -22.55 14.92
C ALA A 3 3.00 -22.66 14.76
N ARG A 4 2.36 -23.61 15.45
CA ARG A 4 0.89 -23.83 15.44
C ARG A 4 0.24 -23.39 16.77
N TRP A 5 1.04 -23.17 17.80
CA TRP A 5 0.58 -22.83 19.13
C TRP A 5 0.48 -21.31 19.34
N ALA A 6 1.34 -20.54 18.69
CA ALA A 6 1.38 -19.09 18.82
C ALA A 6 0.24 -18.41 18.05
N ASP A 7 -0.33 -17.35 18.64
CA ASP A 7 -1.30 -16.44 17.99
C ASP A 7 -0.60 -15.30 17.25
N ALA A 8 0.62 -14.94 17.68
CA ALA A 8 1.53 -14.00 17.02
C ALA A 8 2.98 -14.32 17.37
N ILE A 9 3.92 -13.89 16.56
CA ILE A 9 5.36 -13.98 16.84
C ILE A 9 5.97 -12.59 16.83
N VAL A 10 6.76 -12.29 17.87
CA VAL A 10 7.51 -11.04 17.99
C VAL A 10 9.01 -11.35 18.00
N VAL A 11 9.73 -10.68 17.11
CA VAL A 11 11.20 -10.70 17.11
C VAL A 11 11.69 -9.36 17.66
N ALA A 12 12.12 -9.36 18.92
CA ALA A 12 12.61 -8.18 19.64
C ALA A 12 13.81 -8.53 20.51
N PRO A 13 15.00 -7.98 20.28
CA PRO A 13 15.36 -7.13 19.14
C PRO A 13 15.51 -7.90 17.82
N ALA A 14 15.11 -7.29 16.71
CA ALA A 14 15.36 -7.80 15.36
C ALA A 14 16.66 -7.17 14.82
N THR A 15 17.73 -7.94 14.77
CA THR A 15 19.02 -7.51 14.21
C THR A 15 18.95 -7.48 12.67
N ALA A 16 19.88 -6.76 12.03
CA ALA A 16 20.00 -6.75 10.57
C ALA A 16 20.18 -8.17 10.00
N ASN A 17 20.89 -9.06 10.71
CA ASN A 17 21.08 -10.45 10.30
C ASN A 17 19.77 -11.24 10.26
N ILE A 18 18.94 -11.17 11.32
CA ILE A 18 17.64 -11.90 11.31
C ILE A 18 16.71 -11.33 10.24
N LEU A 19 16.67 -10.00 10.05
CA LEU A 19 15.89 -9.36 9.00
C LEU A 19 16.29 -9.85 7.60
N ALA A 20 17.61 -9.93 7.34
CA ALA A 20 18.14 -10.44 6.08
C ALA A 20 17.76 -11.92 5.86
N LYS A 21 17.90 -12.77 6.89
CA LYS A 21 17.51 -14.18 6.82
C LYS A 21 16.01 -14.35 6.54
N MET A 22 15.15 -13.62 7.24
CA MET A 22 13.71 -13.61 7.00
C MET A 22 13.38 -13.17 5.57
N ALA A 23 14.02 -12.11 5.09
CA ALA A 23 13.80 -11.58 3.74
C ALA A 23 14.25 -12.56 2.64
N ALA A 24 15.32 -13.33 2.90
CA ALA A 24 15.85 -14.34 1.99
C ALA A 24 15.15 -15.71 2.15
N GLY A 25 14.33 -15.93 3.20
CA GLY A 25 13.70 -17.22 3.47
C GLY A 25 14.68 -18.29 3.98
N LEU A 26 15.75 -17.88 4.69
CA LEU A 26 16.74 -18.78 5.26
C LEU A 26 16.22 -19.39 6.57
N ALA A 27 16.36 -20.70 6.71
CA ALA A 27 15.90 -21.48 7.87
C ALA A 27 17.05 -22.34 8.41
N ASP A 28 18.15 -21.70 8.79
CA ASP A 28 19.42 -22.34 9.18
C ASP A 28 19.57 -22.57 10.71
N TYR A 29 18.59 -22.09 11.50
CA TYR A 29 18.51 -22.34 12.94
C TYR A 29 17.04 -22.25 13.43
N ALA A 30 16.80 -22.62 14.70
CA ALA A 30 15.46 -22.80 15.24
C ALA A 30 14.53 -21.61 15.05
N ALA A 31 15.02 -20.37 15.32
CA ALA A 31 14.19 -19.19 15.19
C ALA A 31 13.85 -18.87 13.73
N SER A 32 14.83 -18.92 12.80
CA SER A 32 14.58 -18.69 11.38
C SER A 32 13.66 -19.75 10.78
N THR A 33 13.79 -21.00 11.21
CA THR A 33 12.91 -22.11 10.83
C THR A 33 11.47 -21.87 11.33
N LEU A 34 11.32 -21.45 12.60
CA LEU A 34 10.03 -21.11 13.18
C LEU A 34 9.34 -19.99 12.40
N LEU A 35 10.06 -18.91 12.12
CA LEU A 35 9.55 -17.76 11.39
C LEU A 35 9.11 -18.10 9.96
N LEU A 36 9.79 -19.03 9.30
CA LEU A 36 9.42 -19.48 7.96
C LEU A 36 8.21 -20.46 7.99
N ALA A 37 8.05 -21.23 9.08
CA ALA A 37 7.01 -22.25 9.20
C ALA A 37 5.69 -21.73 9.78
N CYS A 38 5.67 -20.53 10.39
CA CYS A 38 4.47 -19.99 11.02
C CYS A 38 3.53 -19.35 9.98
N ARG A 39 2.24 -19.35 10.35
CA ARG A 39 1.16 -18.70 9.56
C ARG A 39 0.48 -17.56 10.32
N VAL A 40 0.96 -17.26 11.51
CA VAL A 40 0.44 -16.20 12.36
C VAL A 40 1.14 -14.88 12.04
N PRO A 41 0.57 -13.74 12.43
CA PRO A 41 1.21 -12.45 12.27
C PRO A 41 2.61 -12.40 12.90
N ILE A 42 3.59 -11.90 12.15
CA ILE A 42 4.96 -11.70 12.61
C ILE A 42 5.21 -10.21 12.80
N TRP A 43 5.74 -9.87 13.97
CA TRP A 43 6.16 -8.53 14.32
C TRP A 43 7.68 -8.50 14.49
N VAL A 44 8.32 -7.48 13.94
CA VAL A 44 9.75 -7.25 14.13
C VAL A 44 9.96 -5.87 14.74
N ALA A 45 10.76 -5.82 15.82
CA ALA A 45 11.22 -4.59 16.44
C ALA A 45 12.74 -4.46 16.18
N PRO A 46 13.15 -3.75 15.11
CA PRO A 46 14.55 -3.62 14.76
C PRO A 46 15.36 -2.89 15.83
N ALA A 47 16.60 -3.38 16.06
CA ALA A 47 17.59 -2.69 16.89
C ALA A 47 18.99 -2.93 16.33
N MET A 48 19.68 -1.84 15.99
CA MET A 48 21.02 -1.86 15.41
C MET A 48 21.63 -0.46 15.46
N ASN A 49 22.91 -0.30 15.11
CA ASN A 49 23.47 1.03 15.01
C ASN A 49 22.89 1.81 13.82
N THR A 50 23.04 3.13 13.83
CA THR A 50 22.43 4.02 12.85
C THR A 50 22.90 3.72 11.42
N ALA A 51 24.19 3.43 11.22
CA ALA A 51 24.73 3.12 9.89
C ALA A 51 24.13 1.82 9.32
N MET A 52 23.92 0.79 10.17
CA MET A 52 23.22 -0.44 9.74
C MET A 52 21.75 -0.21 9.45
N TRP A 53 21.08 0.64 10.24
CA TRP A 53 19.69 0.99 10.05
C TRP A 53 19.47 1.74 8.73
N ASP A 54 20.36 2.68 8.40
CA ASP A 54 20.28 3.49 7.19
C ASP A 54 20.84 2.78 5.94
N HIS A 55 21.46 1.62 6.11
CA HIS A 55 22.03 0.87 4.99
C HIS A 55 20.95 0.40 4.02
N SER A 56 21.20 0.57 2.71
CA SER A 56 20.25 0.21 1.66
C SER A 56 19.77 -1.24 1.75
N ALA A 57 20.69 -2.20 2.02
CA ALA A 57 20.32 -3.61 2.17
C ALA A 57 19.37 -3.86 3.35
N THR A 58 19.47 -3.10 4.45
CA THR A 58 18.55 -3.21 5.57
C THR A 58 17.18 -2.66 5.19
N ARG A 59 17.14 -1.53 4.49
CA ARG A 59 15.90 -0.92 3.99
C ARG A 59 15.20 -1.83 2.99
N ASP A 60 15.93 -2.39 2.02
CA ASP A 60 15.39 -3.33 1.03
C ASP A 60 14.81 -4.58 1.70
N ASN A 61 15.50 -5.13 2.71
CA ASN A 61 15.01 -6.28 3.48
C ASN A 61 13.72 -5.94 4.23
N LEU A 62 13.66 -4.78 4.88
CA LEU A 62 12.46 -4.33 5.59
C LEU A 62 11.29 -4.11 4.64
N GLU A 63 11.49 -3.47 3.50
CA GLU A 63 10.45 -3.30 2.49
C GLU A 63 9.94 -4.64 1.97
N ARG A 64 10.84 -5.59 1.70
CA ARG A 64 10.47 -6.95 1.29
C ARG A 64 9.64 -7.66 2.35
N LEU A 65 10.01 -7.55 3.62
CA LEU A 65 9.28 -8.14 4.75
C LEU A 65 7.90 -7.51 4.93
N GLN A 66 7.82 -6.18 4.84
CA GLN A 66 6.54 -5.46 4.90
C GLN A 66 5.60 -5.83 3.75
N ARG A 67 6.12 -6.02 2.53
CA ARG A 67 5.32 -6.52 1.40
C ARG A 67 4.76 -7.92 1.65
N ARG A 68 5.47 -8.76 2.42
CA ARG A 68 5.04 -10.10 2.82
C ARG A 68 4.14 -10.12 4.06
N GLY A 69 3.72 -8.96 4.56
CA GLY A 69 2.80 -8.87 5.71
C GLY A 69 3.48 -8.87 7.07
N VAL A 70 4.81 -8.78 7.16
CA VAL A 70 5.50 -8.62 8.44
C VAL A 70 5.29 -7.21 8.98
N CYS A 71 4.82 -7.09 10.21
CA CYS A 71 4.63 -5.82 10.88
C CYS A 71 5.96 -5.30 11.44
N VAL A 72 6.39 -4.12 11.01
CA VAL A 72 7.63 -3.50 11.49
C VAL A 72 7.31 -2.40 12.49
N VAL A 73 7.84 -2.56 13.71
CA VAL A 73 7.80 -1.51 14.74
C VAL A 73 9.03 -0.63 14.53
N THR A 74 8.81 0.62 14.12
CA THR A 74 9.90 1.56 13.85
C THR A 74 10.78 1.75 15.09
N PRO A 75 12.12 1.64 14.98
CA PRO A 75 13.01 1.89 16.09
C PRO A 75 12.93 3.35 16.55
N SER A 76 13.19 3.57 17.83
CA SER A 76 13.28 4.90 18.43
C SER A 76 14.61 5.55 18.08
N ALA A 77 14.65 6.88 18.17
CA ALA A 77 15.91 7.63 18.15
C ALA A 77 16.40 7.85 19.59
N GLY A 78 17.72 7.81 19.80
CA GLY A 78 18.32 8.06 21.11
C GLY A 78 19.73 7.48 21.25
N PRO A 79 20.25 7.44 22.48
CA PRO A 79 21.54 6.80 22.74
C PRO A 79 21.52 5.31 22.41
N LEU A 80 22.50 4.85 21.65
CA LEU A 80 22.70 3.46 21.27
C LEU A 80 23.76 2.79 22.15
N ALA A 81 23.72 1.48 22.25
CA ALA A 81 24.70 0.70 23.03
C ALA A 81 26.16 0.88 22.56
N CYS A 82 26.37 1.31 21.30
CA CYS A 82 27.67 1.63 20.74
C CYS A 82 28.19 3.03 21.12
N GLY A 83 27.43 3.83 21.88
CA GLY A 83 27.78 5.19 22.27
C GLY A 83 27.39 6.29 21.28
N GLU A 84 26.80 5.92 20.15
CA GLU A 84 26.25 6.85 19.18
C GLU A 84 24.83 7.32 19.59
N VAL A 85 24.40 8.46 19.06
CA VAL A 85 23.03 8.97 19.21
C VAL A 85 22.40 9.03 17.82
N GLY A 86 21.29 8.29 17.62
CA GLY A 86 20.64 8.25 16.31
C GLY A 86 19.44 7.31 16.28
N ALA A 87 18.93 7.06 15.09
CA ALA A 87 17.90 6.07 14.84
C ALA A 87 18.48 4.64 14.94
N GLY A 88 17.68 3.68 15.42
CA GLY A 88 18.09 2.29 15.55
C GLY A 88 18.02 1.72 16.96
N ARG A 89 17.55 2.51 17.93
CA ARG A 89 17.26 2.04 19.30
C ARG A 89 16.00 1.19 19.28
N LEU A 90 15.99 0.08 20.01
CA LEU A 90 14.79 -0.72 20.21
C LEU A 90 13.63 0.16 20.69
N ALA A 91 12.45 0.00 20.11
CA ALA A 91 11.24 0.61 20.61
C ALA A 91 11.03 0.26 22.09
N GLU A 92 10.44 1.16 22.86
CA GLU A 92 10.21 0.91 24.29
C GLU A 92 9.29 -0.32 24.46
N PRO A 93 9.59 -1.23 25.39
CA PRO A 93 8.81 -2.45 25.57
C PRO A 93 7.32 -2.19 25.80
N ALA A 94 6.97 -1.12 26.52
CA ALA A 94 5.59 -0.74 26.76
C ALA A 94 4.84 -0.39 25.46
N ASP A 95 5.49 0.33 24.56
CA ASP A 95 4.91 0.69 23.24
C ASP A 95 4.73 -0.55 22.36
N LEU A 96 5.69 -1.48 22.43
CA LEU A 96 5.63 -2.74 21.70
C LEU A 96 4.45 -3.58 22.18
N VAL A 97 4.30 -3.74 23.50
CA VAL A 97 3.19 -4.49 24.12
C VAL A 97 1.84 -3.83 23.77
N ALA A 98 1.70 -2.52 23.93
CA ALA A 98 0.45 -1.83 23.61
C ALA A 98 0.03 -2.00 22.15
N ARG A 99 0.99 -1.97 21.19
CA ARG A 99 0.72 -2.22 19.78
C ARG A 99 0.32 -3.66 19.50
N LEU A 100 0.92 -4.62 20.19
CA LEU A 100 0.58 -6.04 20.09
C LEU A 100 -0.81 -6.31 20.67
N GLU A 101 -1.11 -5.80 21.86
CA GLU A 101 -2.44 -5.94 22.48
C GLU A 101 -3.52 -5.34 21.58
N GLN A 102 -3.29 -4.15 21.03
CA GLN A 102 -4.20 -3.54 20.07
C GLN A 102 -4.40 -4.39 18.81
N ALA A 103 -3.33 -4.98 18.28
CA ALA A 103 -3.41 -5.83 17.10
C ALA A 103 -4.10 -7.16 17.37
N LEU A 104 -3.83 -7.79 18.52
CA LEU A 104 -4.48 -9.03 18.94
C LEU A 104 -5.95 -8.81 19.30
N ALA A 105 -6.27 -7.74 20.02
CA ALA A 105 -7.66 -7.36 20.28
C ALA A 105 -8.44 -7.05 18.98
N SER A 106 -7.74 -6.52 17.97
CA SER A 106 -8.31 -6.30 16.64
C SER A 106 -8.45 -7.59 15.83
N ALA A 107 -7.70 -8.66 16.17
CA ALA A 107 -7.78 -9.94 15.48
C ALA A 107 -9.07 -10.72 15.84
N ASP A 108 -9.55 -10.60 17.08
CA ASP A 108 -10.87 -11.15 17.50
C ASP A 108 -12.05 -10.33 16.95
N SER A 109 -11.81 -9.07 16.56
CA SER A 109 -12.77 -8.19 15.90
C SER A 109 -12.07 -7.38 14.82
N SER A 110 -11.57 -8.05 13.78
CA SER A 110 -11.10 -7.35 12.57
C SER A 110 -12.27 -6.51 12.04
N PRO A 111 -12.25 -5.16 12.18
CA PRO A 111 -13.44 -4.33 11.97
C PRO A 111 -13.92 -4.34 10.52
N LEU A 112 -13.10 -4.89 9.61
CA LEU A 112 -13.41 -5.02 8.19
C LEU A 112 -13.57 -6.48 7.75
N THR A 113 -13.61 -7.44 8.66
CA THR A 113 -13.87 -8.85 8.32
C THR A 113 -15.22 -9.00 7.61
N GLY A 114 -15.22 -9.67 6.47
CA GLY A 114 -16.40 -9.84 5.62
C GLY A 114 -16.81 -8.57 4.86
N ARG A 115 -16.01 -7.50 4.90
CA ARG A 115 -16.24 -6.28 4.13
C ARG A 115 -15.35 -6.24 2.90
N THR A 116 -15.92 -5.81 1.79
CA THR A 116 -15.18 -5.51 0.55
C THR A 116 -14.83 -4.03 0.50
N VAL A 117 -13.52 -3.75 0.45
CA VAL A 117 -12.97 -2.40 0.36
C VAL A 117 -12.38 -2.18 -1.03
N LEU A 118 -13.00 -1.31 -1.81
CA LEU A 118 -12.47 -0.82 -3.08
C LEU A 118 -11.52 0.35 -2.82
N ILE A 119 -10.36 0.35 -3.44
CA ILE A 119 -9.40 1.46 -3.38
C ILE A 119 -8.94 1.79 -4.79
N THR A 120 -9.06 3.06 -5.18
CA THR A 120 -8.40 3.53 -6.41
C THR A 120 -7.04 4.14 -6.08
N ALA A 121 -6.03 3.93 -6.94
CA ALA A 121 -4.66 4.37 -6.70
C ALA A 121 -3.93 4.79 -7.98
N GLY A 122 -2.85 5.56 -7.81
CA GLY A 122 -2.01 6.00 -8.93
C GLY A 122 -2.66 7.08 -9.78
N PRO A 123 -1.98 7.54 -10.83
CA PRO A 123 -2.53 8.46 -11.81
C PRO A 123 -3.28 7.72 -12.91
N THR A 124 -4.16 8.42 -13.63
CA THR A 124 -4.59 7.97 -14.96
C THR A 124 -3.73 8.61 -16.05
N ARG A 125 -3.70 8.01 -17.21
CA ARG A 125 -3.04 8.52 -18.41
C ARG A 125 -4.07 8.64 -19.53
N GLU A 126 -4.26 9.85 -20.00
CA GLU A 126 -5.20 10.13 -21.08
C GLU A 126 -4.40 10.30 -22.38
N PRO A 127 -4.49 9.36 -23.33
CA PRO A 127 -3.62 9.32 -24.50
C PRO A 127 -3.89 10.49 -25.44
N LEU A 128 -2.81 11.15 -25.87
CA LEU A 128 -2.80 12.12 -26.96
C LEU A 128 -2.60 11.43 -28.30
N ASP A 129 -1.64 10.52 -28.31
CA ASP A 129 -1.22 9.69 -29.43
C ASP A 129 -0.61 8.38 -28.88
N PRO A 130 -0.15 7.42 -29.68
CA PRO A 130 0.43 6.17 -29.18
C PRO A 130 1.69 6.34 -28.30
N VAL A 131 2.24 7.55 -28.19
CA VAL A 131 3.50 7.82 -27.46
C VAL A 131 3.30 8.77 -26.29
N ARG A 132 2.39 9.73 -26.41
CA ARG A 132 2.20 10.81 -25.46
C ARG A 132 0.85 10.74 -24.76
N PHE A 133 0.81 11.20 -23.54
CA PHE A 133 -0.39 11.23 -22.70
C PHE A 133 -0.38 12.44 -21.76
N ILE A 134 -1.56 12.81 -21.28
CA ILE A 134 -1.73 13.73 -20.16
C ILE A 134 -1.87 12.88 -18.90
N SER A 135 -1.23 13.31 -17.81
CA SER A 135 -1.30 12.58 -16.53
C SER A 135 -0.99 13.50 -15.35
N ASN A 136 -1.47 13.11 -14.18
CA ASN A 136 -1.15 13.75 -12.90
C ASN A 136 0.11 13.13 -12.28
N ARG A 137 0.83 13.91 -11.46
CA ARG A 137 1.96 13.41 -10.68
C ARG A 137 1.43 12.61 -9.49
N SER A 138 1.52 11.29 -9.55
CA SER A 138 1.16 10.41 -8.45
C SER A 138 2.02 9.15 -8.48
N SER A 139 2.51 8.74 -7.32
CA SER A 139 3.26 7.49 -7.15
C SER A 139 2.40 6.29 -6.77
N GLY A 140 1.14 6.49 -6.42
CA GLY A 140 0.23 5.46 -5.91
C GLY A 140 0.46 5.03 -4.46
N ARG A 141 1.48 5.57 -3.77
CA ARG A 141 1.87 5.14 -2.41
C ARG A 141 0.74 5.23 -1.39
N MET A 142 -0.09 6.27 -1.45
CA MET A 142 -1.20 6.43 -0.51
C MET A 142 -2.24 5.32 -0.67
N GLY A 143 -2.68 5.05 -1.89
CA GLY A 143 -3.64 3.97 -2.17
C GLY A 143 -3.10 2.60 -1.77
N VAL A 144 -1.83 2.31 -2.04
CA VAL A 144 -1.17 1.07 -1.61
C VAL A 144 -1.09 0.97 -0.08
N ALA A 145 -0.79 2.07 0.63
CA ALA A 145 -0.76 2.07 2.09
C ALA A 145 -2.15 1.83 2.70
N LEU A 146 -3.20 2.44 2.11
CA LEU A 146 -4.58 2.21 2.50
C LEU A 146 -5.02 0.76 2.25
N ALA A 147 -4.62 0.17 1.11
CA ALA A 147 -4.90 -1.22 0.78
C ALA A 147 -4.25 -2.17 1.80
N ARG A 148 -2.98 -1.95 2.17
CA ARG A 148 -2.31 -2.71 3.23
C ARG A 148 -3.02 -2.58 4.57
N ALA A 149 -3.42 -1.36 4.94
CA ALA A 149 -4.13 -1.11 6.19
C ALA A 149 -5.50 -1.79 6.24
N ALA A 150 -6.21 -1.87 5.12
CA ALA A 150 -7.49 -2.57 5.02
C ALA A 150 -7.32 -4.09 5.09
N LEU A 151 -6.32 -4.65 4.39
CA LEU A 151 -5.95 -6.08 4.48
C LEU A 151 -5.60 -6.49 5.92
N CYS A 152 -4.77 -5.70 6.61
CA CYS A 152 -4.42 -5.96 8.01
C CYS A 152 -5.63 -5.92 8.96
N ARG A 153 -6.76 -5.33 8.53
CA ARG A 153 -8.02 -5.28 9.27
C ARG A 153 -9.05 -6.32 8.82
N GLY A 154 -8.62 -7.29 8.01
CA GLY A 154 -9.43 -8.42 7.58
C GLY A 154 -10.37 -8.13 6.41
N ALA A 155 -10.20 -7.01 5.70
CA ALA A 155 -10.99 -6.70 4.52
C ALA A 155 -10.61 -7.58 3.32
N HIS A 156 -11.59 -7.89 2.49
CA HIS A 156 -11.36 -8.24 1.10
C HIS A 156 -11.07 -6.94 0.32
N VAL A 157 -9.88 -6.79 -0.23
CA VAL A 157 -9.43 -5.54 -0.86
C VAL A 157 -9.36 -5.70 -2.37
N VAL A 158 -10.04 -4.82 -3.09
CA VAL A 158 -9.89 -4.65 -4.54
C VAL A 158 -9.19 -3.33 -4.81
N LEU A 159 -8.00 -3.41 -5.39
CA LEU A 159 -7.15 -2.26 -5.74
C LEU A 159 -7.22 -2.01 -7.24
N ILE A 160 -7.92 -0.96 -7.66
CA ILE A 160 -7.93 -0.49 -9.05
C ILE A 160 -6.89 0.61 -9.19
N HIS A 161 -5.90 0.43 -10.07
CA HIS A 161 -4.83 1.41 -10.16
C HIS A 161 -4.44 1.77 -11.59
N GLY A 162 -4.13 3.04 -11.79
CA GLY A 162 -3.43 3.51 -12.97
C GLY A 162 -1.93 3.18 -12.93
N PRO A 163 -1.17 3.58 -13.95
CA PRO A 163 0.27 3.33 -14.01
C PRO A 163 0.99 3.99 -12.83
N MET A 164 1.52 3.21 -11.90
CA MET A 164 2.16 3.69 -10.68
C MET A 164 3.48 2.96 -10.41
N GLN A 165 4.34 3.57 -9.56
CA GLN A 165 5.61 2.97 -9.14
C GLN A 165 5.46 2.10 -7.89
N ALA A 166 4.45 2.38 -7.06
CA ALA A 166 4.21 1.62 -5.83
C ALA A 166 3.70 0.23 -6.18
N GLU A 167 4.30 -0.81 -5.59
CA GLU A 167 3.86 -2.19 -5.78
C GLU A 167 2.58 -2.47 -4.99
N PRO A 168 1.54 -3.05 -5.65
CA PRO A 168 0.36 -3.53 -4.97
C PRO A 168 0.68 -4.50 -3.82
N PRO A 169 -0.08 -4.49 -2.72
CA PRO A 169 0.16 -5.44 -1.64
C PRO A 169 -0.26 -6.85 -2.04
N SER A 170 0.47 -7.85 -1.57
CA SER A 170 0.05 -9.25 -1.67
C SER A 170 -1.25 -9.45 -0.87
N GLY A 171 -2.21 -10.16 -1.48
CA GLY A 171 -3.53 -10.41 -0.86
C GLY A 171 -4.64 -9.46 -1.30
N ALA A 172 -4.37 -8.42 -2.09
CA ALA A 172 -5.39 -7.65 -2.77
C ALA A 172 -5.70 -8.21 -4.15
N ASP A 173 -6.95 -8.14 -4.57
CA ASP A 173 -7.34 -8.32 -5.97
C ASP A 173 -6.98 -7.05 -6.73
N VAL A 174 -6.11 -7.17 -7.72
CA VAL A 174 -5.53 -6.03 -8.42
C VAL A 174 -6.08 -5.91 -9.83
N VAL A 175 -6.59 -4.72 -10.14
CA VAL A 175 -7.07 -4.36 -11.49
C VAL A 175 -6.25 -3.18 -12.00
N ALA A 176 -5.40 -3.44 -12.99
CA ALA A 176 -4.62 -2.39 -13.65
C ALA A 176 -5.45 -1.74 -14.77
N VAL A 177 -5.46 -0.42 -14.80
CA VAL A 177 -6.15 0.41 -15.80
C VAL A 177 -5.21 1.51 -16.27
N GLU A 178 -5.53 2.17 -17.37
CA GLU A 178 -4.72 3.28 -17.87
C GLU A 178 -5.46 4.61 -17.82
N THR A 179 -6.72 4.65 -18.27
CA THR A 179 -7.50 5.89 -18.38
C THR A 179 -8.55 6.03 -17.28
N ALA A 180 -9.04 7.27 -17.09
CA ALA A 180 -10.15 7.55 -16.19
C ALA A 180 -11.41 6.75 -16.54
N ARG A 181 -11.68 6.56 -17.83
CA ARG A 181 -12.81 5.78 -18.32
C ARG A 181 -12.68 4.30 -17.94
N GLN A 182 -11.53 3.69 -18.16
CA GLN A 182 -11.26 2.31 -17.73
C GLN A 182 -11.35 2.14 -16.22
N MET A 183 -10.89 3.15 -15.46
CA MET A 183 -11.02 3.13 -14.00
C MET A 183 -12.48 3.18 -13.56
N LEU A 184 -13.30 4.02 -14.18
CA LEU A 184 -14.73 4.05 -13.93
C LEU A 184 -15.41 2.70 -14.26
N GLU A 185 -15.11 2.12 -15.43
CA GLU A 185 -15.64 0.81 -15.84
C GLU A 185 -15.26 -0.30 -14.85
N ALA A 186 -14.01 -0.33 -14.38
CA ALA A 186 -13.56 -1.27 -13.37
C ALA A 186 -14.29 -1.07 -12.02
N VAL A 187 -14.50 0.17 -11.58
CA VAL A 187 -15.30 0.49 -10.39
C VAL A 187 -16.73 0.00 -10.55
N GLN A 188 -17.35 0.28 -11.70
CA GLN A 188 -18.73 -0.14 -11.99
C GLN A 188 -18.89 -1.66 -11.94
N GLY A 189 -17.92 -2.39 -12.49
CA GLY A 189 -17.96 -3.86 -12.57
C GLY A 189 -18.07 -4.56 -11.22
N ILE A 190 -17.57 -3.95 -10.15
CA ILE A 190 -17.58 -4.55 -8.80
C ILE A 190 -18.47 -3.79 -7.80
N TRP A 191 -19.10 -2.69 -8.21
CA TRP A 191 -19.77 -1.74 -7.32
C TRP A 191 -20.78 -2.39 -6.38
N ASN A 192 -21.50 -3.41 -6.86
CA ASN A 192 -22.50 -4.12 -6.08
C ASN A 192 -21.96 -4.95 -4.92
N GLN A 193 -20.66 -5.24 -4.89
CA GLN A 193 -19.98 -6.02 -3.85
C GLN A 193 -19.24 -5.13 -2.84
N VAL A 194 -19.11 -3.82 -3.13
CA VAL A 194 -18.29 -2.89 -2.33
C VAL A 194 -19.07 -2.40 -1.12
N ASP A 195 -18.48 -2.52 0.06
CA ASP A 195 -18.98 -1.93 1.32
C ASP A 195 -18.36 -0.55 1.57
N VAL A 196 -17.06 -0.42 1.28
CA VAL A 196 -16.29 0.82 1.45
C VAL A 196 -15.53 1.13 0.18
N ALA A 197 -15.68 2.34 -0.35
CA ALA A 197 -14.90 2.81 -1.48
C ALA A 197 -14.01 3.99 -1.08
N VAL A 198 -12.72 3.90 -1.43
CA VAL A 198 -11.71 4.92 -1.13
C VAL A 198 -11.10 5.41 -2.44
N PHE A 199 -11.40 6.64 -2.81
CA PHE A 199 -10.92 7.26 -4.04
C PHE A 199 -9.62 8.03 -3.76
N ALA A 200 -8.47 7.34 -3.90
CA ALA A 200 -7.14 7.88 -3.67
C ALA A 200 -6.30 7.98 -4.96
N ALA A 201 -6.90 7.69 -6.12
CA ALA A 201 -6.26 7.88 -7.41
C ALA A 201 -6.18 9.37 -7.78
N ALA A 202 -5.12 9.76 -8.44
CA ALA A 202 -4.98 11.07 -9.07
C ALA A 202 -5.52 11.01 -10.51
N VAL A 203 -6.84 10.95 -10.62
CA VAL A 203 -7.55 10.87 -11.91
C VAL A 203 -7.34 12.17 -12.68
N GLY A 204 -7.05 12.07 -13.97
CA GLY A 204 -7.01 13.23 -14.86
C GLY A 204 -8.42 13.83 -15.01
N ASN A 205 -8.57 15.15 -14.87
CA ASN A 205 -9.85 15.84 -15.02
C ASN A 205 -10.20 16.10 -16.49
N PHE A 206 -9.23 15.97 -17.39
CA PHE A 206 -9.37 16.24 -18.81
C PHE A 206 -8.71 15.16 -19.65
N GLU A 207 -9.34 14.81 -20.75
CA GLU A 207 -8.84 13.95 -21.82
C GLU A 207 -8.81 14.72 -23.15
N PRO A 208 -7.96 14.37 -24.11
CA PRO A 208 -8.03 14.94 -25.46
C PRO A 208 -9.38 14.69 -26.09
N ALA A 209 -9.96 15.74 -26.69
CA ALA A 209 -11.23 15.60 -27.40
C ALA A 209 -11.17 14.58 -28.55
N CYS A 210 -9.97 14.39 -29.11
CA CYS A 210 -9.69 13.38 -30.14
C CYS A 210 -8.24 12.89 -29.95
N ALA A 211 -8.06 11.65 -29.55
CA ALA A 211 -6.75 11.00 -29.54
C ALA A 211 -6.33 10.65 -30.97
N GLN A 212 -5.06 10.87 -31.30
CA GLN A 212 -4.53 10.59 -32.64
C GLN A 212 -4.07 9.14 -32.74
N GLU A 213 -4.42 8.44 -33.81
CA GLU A 213 -3.96 7.07 -34.07
C GLU A 213 -2.46 6.97 -34.41
N GLN A 214 -1.86 8.07 -34.84
CA GLN A 214 -0.45 8.16 -35.18
C GLN A 214 0.23 9.23 -34.34
N LYS A 215 1.54 9.05 -34.10
CA LYS A 215 2.37 10.03 -33.40
C LYS A 215 2.26 11.42 -34.03
N ILE A 216 1.86 12.40 -33.25
CA ILE A 216 1.77 13.80 -33.64
C ILE A 216 3.17 14.28 -34.06
N LYS A 217 3.28 14.83 -35.29
CA LYS A 217 4.54 15.41 -35.76
C LYS A 217 4.86 16.69 -35.03
N SER A 218 6.14 16.95 -34.87
CA SER A 218 6.62 18.20 -34.25
C SER A 218 6.18 19.40 -35.10
N ALA A 219 5.63 20.42 -34.43
CA ALA A 219 5.24 21.69 -35.02
C ALA A 219 5.65 22.83 -34.07
N PRO A 220 5.86 24.07 -34.57
CA PRO A 220 6.19 25.23 -33.75
C PRO A 220 5.11 25.51 -32.70
N GLU A 221 3.85 25.31 -33.06
CA GLU A 221 2.69 25.49 -32.20
C GLU A 221 1.76 24.27 -32.34
N PHE A 222 1.14 23.88 -31.23
CA PHE A 222 0.17 22.80 -31.20
C PHE A 222 -0.97 23.16 -30.24
N ILE A 223 -2.18 23.23 -30.78
CA ILE A 223 -3.41 23.48 -29.99
C ILE A 223 -4.01 22.14 -29.63
N LEU A 224 -4.23 21.93 -28.33
CA LEU A 224 -4.85 20.74 -27.81
C LEU A 224 -6.24 21.08 -27.25
N ASN A 225 -7.28 20.53 -27.87
CA ASN A 225 -8.64 20.60 -27.35
C ASN A 225 -8.87 19.48 -26.35
N LEU A 226 -9.37 19.84 -25.18
CA LEU A 226 -9.64 18.93 -24.08
C LEU A 226 -11.12 18.86 -23.78
N THR A 227 -11.58 17.69 -23.35
CA THR A 227 -12.91 17.44 -22.78
C THR A 227 -12.77 16.90 -21.37
N SER A 228 -13.79 17.03 -20.55
CA SER A 228 -13.79 16.48 -19.18
C SER A 228 -13.83 14.96 -19.22
N THR A 229 -13.02 14.34 -18.37
CA THR A 229 -13.12 12.90 -18.06
C THR A 229 -14.33 12.63 -17.18
N PRO A 230 -14.79 11.37 -17.07
CA PRO A 230 -15.85 11.02 -16.15
C PRO A 230 -15.41 11.22 -14.68
N ASP A 231 -16.27 11.83 -13.87
CA ASP A 231 -16.06 11.98 -12.43
C ASP A 231 -16.48 10.69 -11.72
N ILE A 232 -15.49 9.89 -11.34
CA ILE A 232 -15.69 8.58 -10.69
C ILE A 232 -16.31 8.74 -9.30
N ALA A 233 -15.88 9.77 -8.54
CA ALA A 233 -16.39 10.01 -7.20
C ALA A 233 -17.84 10.50 -7.21
N ALA A 234 -18.19 11.40 -8.14
CA ALA A 234 -19.57 11.85 -8.35
C ALA A 234 -20.46 10.70 -8.79
N TRP A 235 -20.00 9.87 -9.74
CA TRP A 235 -20.75 8.68 -10.17
C TRP A 235 -21.00 7.74 -8.99
N ALA A 236 -19.99 7.47 -8.16
CA ALA A 236 -20.10 6.61 -6.99
C ALA A 236 -21.07 7.19 -5.96
N GLY A 237 -21.04 8.51 -5.73
CA GLY A 237 -21.97 9.21 -4.86
C GLY A 237 -23.43 9.07 -5.32
N ALA A 238 -23.68 9.25 -6.62
CA ALA A 238 -25.01 9.10 -7.22
C ALA A 238 -25.54 7.66 -7.19
N ASN A 239 -24.67 6.66 -7.22
CA ASN A 239 -25.00 5.22 -7.20
C ASN A 239 -24.77 4.56 -5.84
N ARG A 240 -24.63 5.35 -4.77
CA ARG A 240 -24.39 4.87 -3.41
C ARG A 240 -25.57 4.07 -2.89
N ARG A 241 -25.28 2.91 -2.29
CA ARG A 241 -26.28 2.08 -1.61
C ARG A 241 -26.32 2.39 -0.11
N ALA A 242 -27.45 2.05 0.53
CA ALA A 242 -27.57 2.18 1.99
C ALA A 242 -26.49 1.33 2.68
N GLY A 243 -25.80 1.93 3.67
CA GLY A 243 -24.71 1.29 4.42
C GLY A 243 -23.34 1.32 3.75
N GLN A 244 -23.22 1.74 2.50
CA GLN A 244 -21.96 1.90 1.80
C GLN A 244 -21.24 3.18 2.23
N LEU A 245 -19.94 3.10 2.53
CA LEU A 245 -19.11 4.25 2.90
C LEU A 245 -18.24 4.68 1.73
N LEU A 246 -18.25 5.99 1.43
CA LEU A 246 -17.40 6.60 0.40
C LEU A 246 -16.43 7.58 1.03
N ILE A 247 -15.17 7.48 0.67
CA ILE A 247 -14.08 8.33 1.14
C ILE A 247 -13.34 8.86 -0.08
N GLY A 248 -13.29 10.17 -0.24
CA GLY A 248 -12.54 10.86 -1.30
C GLY A 248 -11.38 11.66 -0.72
N PHE A 249 -10.32 11.80 -1.51
CA PHE A 249 -9.21 12.71 -1.23
C PHE A 249 -9.14 13.74 -2.34
N ALA A 250 -9.06 15.01 -1.97
CA ALA A 250 -8.81 16.11 -2.89
C ALA A 250 -7.46 16.77 -2.56
N ALA A 251 -6.68 17.08 -3.58
CA ALA A 251 -5.48 17.90 -3.45
C ALA A 251 -5.83 19.30 -3.93
N GLU A 252 -5.93 20.24 -2.99
CA GLU A 252 -6.23 21.63 -3.26
C GLU A 252 -5.04 22.51 -2.91
N THR A 253 -4.88 23.61 -3.66
CA THR A 253 -3.76 24.56 -3.48
C THR A 253 -4.18 25.83 -2.74
N GLN A 254 -5.47 25.99 -2.43
CA GLN A 254 -6.04 27.11 -1.64
C GLN A 254 -7.17 26.62 -0.75
#